data_019c37e41f1255abd885ae5c56a9462b
#
_entry.id   019c37e41f1255abd885ae5c56a9462b
#
_cell.length_a   1.000
_cell.length_b   1.000
_cell.length_c   1.000
_cell.angle_alpha   90.00
_cell.angle_beta   90.00
_cell.angle_gamma   90.00
#
_symmetry.space_group_name_H-M   'P 1'
#
loop_
_entity.id
_entity.type
_entity.pdbx_description
1 polymer ?
#
loop_
_entity_poly.entity_id
_entity_poly.type
_entity_poly.pdbx_seq_one_letter_code
_entity_poly.pdbx_strand_id
1 'polypeptide(L)'
;MRNQDAALACEVLNEEFSKEIEMGEISPVVAEMNLATIAIVGENMKHTPGIAGKLFGTLGRNGISVIACAQGASETNISFVVESKSLRKSLNVIHDSFFLSEYQVLNLFICGTGTVGGSLIEQIRCQQQKLMQERGLKLKVVGIADGHHALFTRAGVDLSHYKEELAEKGMPSSTQVLHDEIIGMNIFNSVFVDCTASAEVASLYKDFLMNNISVVAANKIAASSEYSVYSELKQIARRRGVKFLFETNVGAGLPIINTINDLINSGDKILKIEAVLSGTLNYIFNKISADIPFSKTIKMAQEERYSEPDPRIDLSGKDVIRKLVILAREAGYKLEQEDVEKHLFVPNDFFEGPLEEFWKKV
;
A
#
# COMPACT_ATOMS: atom_id res chain seq x y z
N MET A 1 17.71 7.74 33.09
CA MET A 1 18.97 8.53 33.07
C MET A 1 18.89 9.51 31.92
N ARG A 2 19.42 10.71 32.07
CA ARG A 2 19.49 11.68 30.95
C ARG A 2 20.67 11.30 30.04
N ASN A 3 20.57 11.59 28.75
CA ASN A 3 21.66 11.27 27.81
C ASN A 3 23.01 11.89 28.22
N GLN A 4 23.01 13.09 28.82
CA GLN A 4 24.21 13.78 29.26
C GLN A 4 24.91 13.10 30.44
N ASP A 5 24.22 12.29 31.24
CA ASP A 5 24.73 11.62 32.42
C ASP A 5 25.20 10.19 32.11
N ALA A 6 24.97 9.69 30.90
CA ALA A 6 25.20 8.30 30.56
C ALA A 6 26.68 7.91 30.51
N ALA A 7 27.53 8.81 30.00
CA ALA A 7 28.98 8.57 29.94
C ALA A 7 29.59 8.42 31.36
N LEU A 8 29.27 9.37 32.24
CA LEU A 8 29.72 9.32 33.62
C LEU A 8 29.22 8.08 34.36
N ALA A 9 27.96 7.70 34.15
CA ALA A 9 27.40 6.51 34.76
C ALA A 9 28.09 5.21 34.29
N CYS A 10 28.41 5.10 32.98
CA CYS A 10 29.20 3.97 32.49
C CYS A 10 30.59 3.93 33.06
N GLU A 11 31.25 5.07 33.17
CA GLU A 11 32.60 5.18 33.77
C GLU A 11 32.60 4.69 35.23
N VAL A 12 31.71 5.25 36.07
CA VAL A 12 31.60 4.88 37.50
C VAL A 12 31.24 3.40 37.68
N LEU A 13 30.31 2.88 36.87
CA LEU A 13 29.91 1.46 36.96
C LEU A 13 31.04 0.52 36.50
N ASN A 14 31.75 0.86 35.43
CA ASN A 14 32.88 0.05 34.98
C ASN A 14 34.06 0.09 35.92
N GLU A 15 34.25 1.19 36.64
CA GLU A 15 35.26 1.29 37.71
C GLU A 15 34.87 0.43 38.94
N GLU A 16 33.63 0.51 39.39
CA GLU A 16 33.11 -0.26 40.53
C GLU A 16 33.16 -1.77 40.27
N PHE A 17 32.82 -2.23 39.05
CA PHE A 17 32.81 -3.63 38.67
C PHE A 17 34.07 -4.07 37.90
N SER A 18 35.19 -3.33 38.06
CA SER A 18 36.40 -3.60 37.28
C SER A 18 36.96 -5.02 37.48
N LYS A 19 36.90 -5.56 38.69
CA LYS A 19 37.40 -6.90 39.02
C LYS A 19 36.56 -8.01 38.32
N GLU A 20 35.24 -7.89 38.36
CA GLU A 20 34.33 -8.85 37.76
C GLU A 20 34.41 -8.80 36.21
N ILE A 21 34.67 -7.61 35.66
CA ILE A 21 34.93 -7.43 34.22
C ILE A 21 36.26 -8.09 33.84
N GLU A 22 37.33 -7.87 34.59
CA GLU A 22 38.67 -8.47 34.35
C GLU A 22 38.63 -10.00 34.45
N MET A 23 37.85 -10.54 35.39
CA MET A 23 37.61 -11.98 35.53
C MET A 23 36.69 -12.56 34.47
N GLY A 24 36.07 -11.73 33.66
CA GLY A 24 35.13 -12.15 32.61
C GLY A 24 33.78 -12.62 33.11
N GLU A 25 33.44 -12.31 34.38
CA GLU A 25 32.16 -12.68 34.99
C GLU A 25 31.00 -11.79 34.47
N ILE A 26 31.30 -10.53 34.18
CA ILE A 26 30.37 -9.59 33.58
C ILE A 26 31.02 -8.86 32.41
N SER A 27 30.20 -8.43 31.43
CA SER A 27 30.65 -7.59 30.32
C SER A 27 30.71 -6.11 30.75
N PRO A 28 31.59 -5.29 30.12
CA PRO A 28 31.62 -3.86 30.38
C PRO A 28 30.23 -3.22 30.16
N VAL A 29 29.92 -2.27 31.08
CA VAL A 29 28.65 -1.52 30.99
C VAL A 29 28.74 -0.52 29.85
N VAL A 30 27.80 -0.59 28.95
CA VAL A 30 27.66 0.32 27.82
C VAL A 30 26.29 1.01 27.84
N ALA A 31 26.22 2.25 27.34
CA ALA A 31 24.99 3.00 27.27
C ALA A 31 24.39 2.93 25.86
N GLU A 32 23.15 2.52 25.78
CA GLU A 32 22.35 2.70 24.56
C GLU A 32 21.62 4.05 24.63
N MET A 33 21.79 4.85 23.57
CA MET A 33 21.30 6.22 23.51
C MET A 33 20.05 6.34 22.62
N ASN A 34 19.38 7.49 22.74
CA ASN A 34 18.19 7.80 21.92
C ASN A 34 17.02 6.82 22.11
N LEU A 35 16.82 6.37 23.33
CA LEU A 35 15.75 5.51 23.75
C LEU A 35 14.65 6.27 24.50
N ALA A 36 13.45 5.72 24.50
CA ALA A 36 12.31 6.21 25.26
C ALA A 36 11.63 5.06 25.99
N THR A 37 11.32 5.26 27.27
CA THR A 37 10.53 4.32 28.07
C THR A 37 9.07 4.71 28.02
N ILE A 38 8.20 3.73 27.75
CA ILE A 38 6.74 3.86 27.76
C ILE A 38 6.21 2.86 28.76
N ALA A 39 5.17 3.25 29.51
CA ALA A 39 4.46 2.36 30.41
C ALA A 39 2.95 2.38 30.09
N ILE A 40 2.34 1.19 30.03
CA ILE A 40 0.88 1.04 30.12
C ILE A 40 0.56 0.77 31.58
N VAL A 41 -0.36 1.57 32.11
CA VAL A 41 -0.83 1.46 33.49
C VAL A 41 -2.31 1.11 33.50
N GLY A 42 -2.73 0.13 34.26
CA GLY A 42 -4.14 -0.25 34.39
C GLY A 42 -4.39 -1.23 35.54
N GLU A 43 -5.57 -1.12 36.12
CA GLU A 43 -6.04 -2.07 37.13
C GLU A 43 -6.34 -3.43 36.49
N ASN A 44 -6.16 -4.50 37.24
CA ASN A 44 -6.45 -5.87 36.79
C ASN A 44 -5.65 -6.41 35.59
N MET A 45 -4.60 -5.71 35.15
CA MET A 45 -3.79 -6.17 34.00
C MET A 45 -3.22 -7.58 34.22
N LYS A 46 -2.88 -7.91 35.47
CA LYS A 46 -2.37 -9.23 35.89
C LYS A 46 -3.37 -10.36 35.66
N HIS A 47 -4.66 -10.09 35.80
CA HIS A 47 -5.73 -11.09 35.73
C HIS A 47 -6.50 -11.07 34.41
N THR A 48 -6.16 -10.16 33.50
CA THR A 48 -6.78 -10.04 32.18
C THR A 48 -5.90 -10.73 31.13
N PRO A 49 -6.29 -11.93 30.63
CA PRO A 49 -5.53 -12.63 29.60
C PRO A 49 -5.38 -11.80 28.33
N GLY A 50 -4.22 -11.89 27.71
CA GLY A 50 -3.98 -11.28 26.39
C GLY A 50 -3.50 -9.84 26.38
N ILE A 51 -3.43 -9.13 27.51
CA ILE A 51 -2.97 -7.71 27.56
C ILE A 51 -1.56 -7.56 26.99
N ALA A 52 -0.60 -8.37 27.46
CA ALA A 52 0.76 -8.32 26.93
C ALA A 52 0.82 -8.72 25.45
N GLY A 53 0.07 -9.76 25.05
CA GLY A 53 -0.04 -10.16 23.65
C GLY A 53 -0.62 -9.06 22.74
N LYS A 54 -1.66 -8.37 23.20
CA LYS A 54 -2.26 -7.22 22.51
C LYS A 54 -1.24 -6.07 22.37
N LEU A 55 -0.51 -5.76 23.45
CA LEU A 55 0.52 -4.72 23.45
C LEU A 55 1.62 -5.01 22.42
N PHE A 56 2.35 -6.11 22.62
CA PHE A 56 3.49 -6.42 21.75
C PHE A 56 3.07 -6.77 20.32
N GLY A 57 1.93 -7.40 20.14
CA GLY A 57 1.36 -7.63 18.81
C GLY A 57 0.99 -6.33 18.08
N THR A 58 0.48 -5.33 18.80
CA THR A 58 0.18 -4.00 18.22
C THR A 58 1.46 -3.28 17.80
N LEU A 59 2.49 -3.28 18.66
CA LEU A 59 3.79 -2.68 18.34
C LEU A 59 4.44 -3.37 17.14
N GLY A 60 4.51 -4.70 17.13
CA GLY A 60 5.14 -5.49 16.08
C GLY A 60 4.46 -5.30 14.72
N ARG A 61 3.12 -5.34 14.65
CA ARG A 61 2.36 -5.08 13.40
C ARG A 61 2.61 -3.68 12.82
N ASN A 62 2.97 -2.73 13.67
CA ASN A 62 3.28 -1.37 13.24
C ASN A 62 4.80 -1.12 13.04
N GLY A 63 5.61 -2.19 13.04
CA GLY A 63 7.05 -2.12 12.79
C GLY A 63 7.84 -1.47 13.92
N ILE A 64 7.32 -1.51 15.15
CA ILE A 64 7.99 -0.96 16.31
C ILE A 64 8.69 -2.08 17.04
N SER A 65 10.03 -1.99 17.14
CA SER A 65 10.85 -2.92 17.91
C SER A 65 10.86 -2.52 19.39
N VAL A 66 10.67 -3.51 20.26
CA VAL A 66 10.84 -3.36 21.71
C VAL A 66 12.24 -3.80 22.08
N ILE A 67 13.03 -2.90 22.68
CA ILE A 67 14.43 -3.13 23.05
C ILE A 67 14.51 -3.83 24.39
N ALA A 68 13.70 -3.41 25.34
CA ALA A 68 13.59 -4.01 26.67
C ALA A 68 12.15 -3.91 27.17
N CYS A 69 11.75 -4.82 28.06
CA CYS A 69 10.45 -4.75 28.73
C CYS A 69 10.57 -5.27 30.16
N ALA A 70 9.70 -4.76 31.04
CA ALA A 70 9.57 -5.19 32.41
C ALA A 70 8.11 -5.20 32.84
N GLN A 71 7.73 -6.25 33.57
CA GLN A 71 6.45 -6.38 34.25
C GLN A 71 6.66 -7.18 35.54
N GLY A 72 6.47 -6.54 36.68
CA GLY A 72 6.56 -7.19 37.96
C GLY A 72 5.33 -8.00 38.35
N ALA A 73 5.48 -8.93 39.29
CA ALA A 73 4.39 -9.82 39.71
C ALA A 73 3.23 -9.10 40.43
N SER A 74 3.52 -7.97 41.09
CA SER A 74 2.54 -7.14 41.79
C SER A 74 2.15 -5.87 41.05
N GLU A 75 2.64 -5.71 39.81
CA GLU A 75 2.55 -4.45 39.10
C GLU A 75 1.26 -4.28 38.32
N THR A 76 0.78 -3.05 38.34
CA THR A 76 -0.32 -2.55 37.53
C THR A 76 0.17 -1.94 36.22
N ASN A 77 1.43 -2.18 35.83
CA ASN A 77 2.03 -1.63 34.63
C ASN A 77 2.84 -2.66 33.82
N ILE A 78 2.98 -2.39 32.54
CA ILE A 78 3.97 -3.01 31.64
C ILE A 78 4.80 -1.87 31.09
N SER A 79 6.09 -1.84 31.45
CA SER A 79 7.06 -0.87 30.96
C SER A 79 7.88 -1.47 29.82
N PHE A 80 8.14 -0.71 28.79
CA PHE A 80 8.96 -1.14 27.68
C PHE A 80 9.74 0.03 27.06
N VAL A 81 10.82 -0.30 26.37
CA VAL A 81 11.76 0.65 25.79
C VAL A 81 11.71 0.53 24.27
N VAL A 82 11.64 1.67 23.59
CA VAL A 82 11.67 1.80 22.13
C VAL A 82 12.68 2.88 21.72
N GLU A 83 13.08 2.90 20.45
CA GLU A 83 13.82 4.03 19.89
C GLU A 83 13.00 5.33 20.00
N SER A 84 13.64 6.45 20.35
CA SER A 84 12.99 7.75 20.53
C SER A 84 12.21 8.22 19.31
N LYS A 85 12.70 7.90 18.08
CA LYS A 85 11.99 8.22 16.83
C LYS A 85 10.63 7.51 16.72
N SER A 86 10.46 6.38 17.41
CA SER A 86 9.22 5.59 17.43
C SER A 86 8.28 5.96 18.57
N LEU A 87 8.67 6.83 19.50
CA LEU A 87 7.90 7.19 20.70
C LEU A 87 6.46 7.63 20.35
N ARG A 88 6.33 8.63 19.48
CA ARG A 88 5.02 9.17 19.10
C ARG A 88 4.13 8.13 18.43
N LYS A 89 4.70 7.33 17.54
CA LYS A 89 3.97 6.24 16.87
C LYS A 89 3.54 5.20 17.89
N SER A 90 4.42 4.79 18.80
CA SER A 90 4.12 3.82 19.85
C SER A 90 2.96 4.27 20.74
N LEU A 91 2.98 5.52 21.21
CA LEU A 91 1.89 6.08 22.02
C LEU A 91 0.55 6.06 21.27
N ASN A 92 0.55 6.46 19.98
CA ASN A 92 -0.66 6.51 19.19
C ASN A 92 -1.24 5.11 18.93
N VAL A 93 -0.41 4.12 18.54
CA VAL A 93 -0.90 2.76 18.24
C VAL A 93 -1.41 2.06 19.49
N ILE A 94 -0.78 2.29 20.64
CA ILE A 94 -1.21 1.74 21.93
C ILE A 94 -2.53 2.39 22.34
N HIS A 95 -2.58 3.73 22.31
CA HIS A 95 -3.79 4.46 22.65
C HIS A 95 -4.98 4.01 21.77
N ASP A 96 -4.78 3.93 20.46
CA ASP A 96 -5.79 3.46 19.52
C ASP A 96 -6.24 2.03 19.85
N SER A 97 -5.28 1.13 20.14
CA SER A 97 -5.58 -0.26 20.43
C SER A 97 -6.29 -0.48 21.76
N PHE A 98 -5.96 0.28 22.81
CA PHE A 98 -6.46 0.03 24.16
C PHE A 98 -7.62 0.92 24.58
N PHE A 99 -7.71 2.14 24.06
CA PHE A 99 -8.65 3.15 24.53
C PHE A 99 -9.66 3.63 23.47
N LEU A 100 -9.32 3.49 22.15
CA LEU A 100 -10.20 3.87 21.05
C LEU A 100 -10.73 2.64 20.30
N SER A 101 -10.88 1.53 20.99
CA SER A 101 -11.21 0.21 20.40
C SER A 101 -12.57 0.12 19.68
N GLU A 102 -13.37 1.18 19.64
CA GLU A 102 -14.61 1.20 18.85
C GLU A 102 -14.36 1.30 17.35
N TYR A 103 -13.20 1.87 16.93
CA TYR A 103 -12.93 2.10 15.51
C TYR A 103 -11.49 1.73 15.15
N GLN A 104 -11.32 0.94 14.09
CA GLN A 104 -10.03 0.76 13.44
C GLN A 104 -9.77 1.94 12.49
N VAL A 105 -8.73 2.73 12.76
CA VAL A 105 -8.34 3.84 11.88
C VAL A 105 -7.38 3.35 10.81
N LEU A 106 -7.69 3.62 9.54
CA LEU A 106 -6.77 3.49 8.39
C LEU A 106 -6.38 4.88 7.90
N ASN A 107 -5.08 5.14 7.84
CA ASN A 107 -4.51 6.40 7.37
C ASN A 107 -4.12 6.25 5.89
N LEU A 108 -4.83 6.94 5.00
CA LEU A 108 -4.73 6.77 3.57
C LEU A 108 -3.86 7.86 2.95
N PHE A 109 -2.92 7.46 2.09
CA PHE A 109 -2.16 8.32 1.18
C PHE A 109 -2.59 7.99 -0.24
N ILE A 110 -3.33 8.88 -0.89
CA ILE A 110 -3.91 8.65 -2.22
C ILE A 110 -3.07 9.38 -3.26
N CYS A 111 -2.49 8.65 -4.20
CA CYS A 111 -1.72 9.17 -5.31
C CYS A 111 -2.50 8.99 -6.62
N GLY A 112 -2.70 10.10 -7.34
CA GLY A 112 -3.53 10.17 -8.54
C GLY A 112 -4.96 10.62 -8.24
N THR A 113 -5.33 11.81 -8.72
CA THR A 113 -6.65 12.45 -8.52
C THR A 113 -7.48 12.50 -9.82
N GLY A 114 -7.08 11.71 -10.83
CA GLY A 114 -7.81 11.56 -12.08
C GLY A 114 -9.15 10.83 -11.90
N THR A 115 -9.66 10.23 -12.96
CA THR A 115 -10.97 9.55 -12.95
C THR A 115 -11.09 8.50 -11.84
N VAL A 116 -10.08 7.63 -11.69
CA VAL A 116 -10.11 6.55 -10.68
C VAL A 116 -9.95 7.11 -9.27
N GLY A 117 -8.91 7.92 -9.03
CA GLY A 117 -8.63 8.47 -7.70
C GLY A 117 -9.69 9.47 -7.24
N GLY A 118 -10.17 10.33 -8.14
CA GLY A 118 -11.27 11.25 -7.84
C GLY A 118 -12.57 10.52 -7.46
N SER A 119 -12.88 9.43 -8.18
CA SER A 119 -14.03 8.58 -7.85
C SER A 119 -13.86 7.89 -6.49
N LEU A 120 -12.67 7.39 -6.18
CA LEU A 120 -12.36 6.80 -4.88
C LEU A 120 -12.50 7.81 -3.74
N ILE A 121 -11.96 9.02 -3.90
CA ILE A 121 -12.06 10.09 -2.90
C ILE A 121 -13.53 10.41 -2.62
N GLU A 122 -14.34 10.52 -3.66
CA GLU A 122 -15.78 10.77 -3.51
C GLU A 122 -16.50 9.60 -2.81
N GLN A 123 -16.16 8.37 -3.13
CA GLN A 123 -16.70 7.19 -2.43
C GLN A 123 -16.32 7.20 -0.95
N ILE A 124 -15.07 7.53 -0.61
CA ILE A 124 -14.64 7.66 0.78
C ILE A 124 -15.44 8.74 1.48
N ARG A 125 -15.56 9.92 0.86
CA ARG A 125 -16.34 11.05 1.40
C ARG A 125 -17.77 10.65 1.73
N CYS A 126 -18.44 9.93 0.84
CA CYS A 126 -19.84 9.50 1.02
C CYS A 126 -19.99 8.34 2.01
N GLN A 127 -19.01 7.41 2.08
CA GLN A 127 -19.15 6.17 2.85
C GLN A 127 -18.45 6.17 4.21
N GLN A 128 -17.53 7.10 4.47
CA GLN A 128 -16.69 7.07 5.67
C GLN A 128 -17.50 7.03 6.97
N GLN A 129 -18.61 7.77 7.05
CA GLN A 129 -19.45 7.79 8.24
C GLN A 129 -20.18 6.46 8.46
N LYS A 130 -20.73 5.89 7.39
CA LYS A 130 -21.38 4.58 7.42
C LYS A 130 -20.40 3.47 7.81
N LEU A 131 -19.19 3.45 7.21
CA LEU A 131 -18.15 2.48 7.56
C LEU A 131 -17.74 2.60 9.03
N MET A 132 -17.64 3.82 9.54
CA MET A 132 -17.33 4.06 10.94
C MET A 132 -18.42 3.51 11.88
N GLN A 133 -19.68 3.78 11.59
CA GLN A 133 -20.81 3.37 12.44
C GLN A 133 -21.12 1.87 12.34
N GLU A 134 -21.14 1.31 11.14
CA GLU A 134 -21.57 -0.08 10.91
C GLU A 134 -20.44 -1.10 11.01
N ARG A 135 -19.21 -0.69 10.72
CA ARG A 135 -18.03 -1.59 10.64
C ARG A 135 -16.93 -1.27 11.62
N GLY A 136 -17.05 -0.21 12.40
CA GLY A 136 -15.99 0.25 13.27
C GLY A 136 -14.71 0.65 12.48
N LEU A 137 -14.86 1.07 11.21
CA LEU A 137 -13.74 1.40 10.33
C LEU A 137 -13.74 2.89 10.00
N LYS A 138 -12.73 3.59 10.50
CA LYS A 138 -12.51 5.02 10.22
C LYS A 138 -11.46 5.20 9.14
N LEU A 139 -11.85 5.68 7.97
CA LEU A 139 -10.95 6.06 6.90
C LEU A 139 -10.51 7.51 7.09
N LYS A 140 -9.21 7.75 7.16
CA LYS A 140 -8.63 9.08 7.32
C LYS A 140 -7.63 9.34 6.20
N VAL A 141 -7.96 10.23 5.28
CA VAL A 141 -7.05 10.61 4.20
C VAL A 141 -6.05 11.63 4.76
N VAL A 142 -4.80 11.24 4.88
CA VAL A 142 -3.70 12.05 5.44
C VAL A 142 -2.72 12.55 4.39
N GLY A 143 -2.84 12.07 3.15
CA GLY A 143 -2.07 12.54 2.00
C GLY A 143 -2.87 12.41 0.72
N ILE A 144 -2.80 13.42 -0.14
CA ILE A 144 -3.31 13.39 -1.52
C ILE A 144 -2.24 13.97 -2.42
N ALA A 145 -1.99 13.32 -3.56
CA ALA A 145 -1.06 13.82 -4.56
C ALA A 145 -1.59 13.63 -5.97
N ASP A 146 -1.29 14.57 -6.84
CA ASP A 146 -1.45 14.47 -8.29
C ASP A 146 -0.09 14.57 -9.00
N GLY A 147 -0.08 14.80 -10.31
CA GLY A 147 1.15 14.94 -11.09
C GLY A 147 1.94 16.23 -10.82
N HIS A 148 1.37 17.20 -10.11
CA HIS A 148 1.94 18.52 -9.89
C HIS A 148 2.11 18.87 -8.41
N HIS A 149 1.13 18.48 -7.58
CA HIS A 149 1.08 18.87 -6.18
C HIS A 149 0.86 17.65 -5.27
N ALA A 150 1.39 17.74 -4.05
CA ALA A 150 1.16 16.78 -2.98
C ALA A 150 0.84 17.53 -1.68
N LEU A 151 -0.19 17.08 -0.97
CA LEU A 151 -0.65 17.66 0.29
C LEU A 151 -0.64 16.58 1.36
N PHE A 152 0.03 16.85 2.48
CA PHE A 152 0.13 15.94 3.62
C PHE A 152 -0.33 16.63 4.91
N THR A 153 -1.22 15.99 5.66
CA THR A 153 -1.68 16.49 6.94
C THR A 153 -2.07 15.38 7.91
N ARG A 154 -1.50 15.41 9.11
CA ARG A 154 -1.85 14.44 10.16
C ARG A 154 -3.29 14.60 10.66
N ALA A 155 -3.87 15.79 10.52
CA ALA A 155 -5.25 16.06 10.92
C ALA A 155 -6.27 15.34 10.02
N GLY A 156 -5.89 15.09 8.77
CA GLY A 156 -6.75 14.59 7.70
C GLY A 156 -7.14 15.71 6.74
N VAL A 157 -7.23 15.38 5.45
CA VAL A 157 -7.62 16.31 4.37
C VAL A 157 -9.14 16.43 4.34
N ASP A 158 -9.66 17.64 4.15
CA ASP A 158 -11.09 17.85 3.88
C ASP A 158 -11.42 17.39 2.45
N LEU A 159 -12.09 16.25 2.34
CA LEU A 159 -12.42 15.66 1.04
C LEU A 159 -13.44 16.46 0.23
N SER A 160 -14.13 17.41 0.83
CA SER A 160 -15.07 18.30 0.14
C SER A 160 -14.35 19.40 -0.63
N HIS A 161 -13.18 19.82 -0.17
CA HIS A 161 -12.38 20.92 -0.72
C HIS A 161 -10.93 20.52 -1.07
N TYR A 162 -10.68 19.21 -1.23
CA TYR A 162 -9.30 18.73 -1.41
C TYR A 162 -8.59 19.28 -2.66
N LYS A 163 -9.35 19.62 -3.72
CA LYS A 163 -8.78 20.16 -4.96
C LYS A 163 -8.23 21.56 -4.75
N GLU A 164 -9.02 22.38 -4.07
CA GLU A 164 -8.63 23.74 -3.70
C GLU A 164 -7.47 23.71 -2.72
N GLU A 165 -7.53 22.89 -1.68
CA GLU A 165 -6.43 22.74 -0.72
C GLU A 165 -5.15 22.20 -1.36
N LEU A 166 -5.25 21.26 -2.30
CA LEU A 166 -4.11 20.72 -3.03
C LEU A 166 -3.45 21.78 -3.91
N ALA A 167 -4.25 22.63 -4.57
CA ALA A 167 -3.75 23.70 -5.42
C ALA A 167 -3.12 24.86 -4.61
N GLU A 168 -3.71 25.24 -3.47
CA GLU A 168 -3.28 26.39 -2.68
C GLU A 168 -2.16 26.06 -1.68
N LYS A 169 -2.20 24.87 -1.04
CA LYS A 169 -1.31 24.49 0.05
C LYS A 169 -0.37 23.34 -0.31
N GLY A 170 -0.58 22.71 -1.48
CA GLY A 170 0.22 21.57 -1.91
C GLY A 170 1.65 21.98 -2.24
N MET A 171 2.61 21.12 -1.85
CA MET A 171 4.00 21.21 -2.28
C MET A 171 4.17 20.58 -3.66
N PRO A 172 5.24 20.90 -4.42
CA PRO A 172 5.53 20.24 -5.70
C PRO A 172 5.62 18.73 -5.53
N SER A 173 4.89 17.97 -6.37
CA SER A 173 4.87 16.51 -6.33
C SER A 173 6.06 15.92 -7.06
N SER A 174 6.70 14.91 -6.45
CA SER A 174 7.69 14.03 -7.07
C SER A 174 7.72 12.69 -6.34
N THR A 175 8.28 11.66 -6.94
CA THR A 175 8.46 10.36 -6.29
C THR A 175 9.28 10.46 -5.02
N GLN A 176 10.31 11.32 -5.00
CA GLN A 176 11.13 11.56 -3.81
C GLN A 176 10.31 12.22 -2.68
N VAL A 177 9.50 13.24 -3.00
CA VAL A 177 8.61 13.89 -2.02
C VAL A 177 7.59 12.90 -1.47
N LEU A 178 6.96 12.09 -2.33
CA LEU A 178 6.03 11.04 -1.90
C LEU A 178 6.70 10.06 -0.94
N HIS A 179 7.89 9.56 -1.31
CA HIS A 179 8.65 8.63 -0.48
C HIS A 179 8.97 9.23 0.89
N ASP A 180 9.61 10.41 0.91
CA ASP A 180 10.16 11.00 2.13
C ASP A 180 9.04 11.47 3.07
N GLU A 181 8.00 12.09 2.56
CA GLU A 181 6.88 12.57 3.38
C GLU A 181 6.07 11.41 3.96
N ILE A 182 5.72 10.40 3.15
CA ILE A 182 4.91 9.27 3.61
C ILE A 182 5.64 8.46 4.67
N ILE A 183 6.94 8.16 4.45
CA ILE A 183 7.76 7.45 5.43
C ILE A 183 8.06 8.35 6.63
N GLY A 184 8.41 9.63 6.40
CA GLY A 184 8.74 10.60 7.45
C GLY A 184 7.57 10.92 8.37
N MET A 185 6.34 10.90 7.88
CA MET A 185 5.14 11.02 8.72
C MET A 185 5.04 9.88 9.74
N ASN A 186 5.56 8.70 9.45
CA ASN A 186 5.60 7.55 10.36
C ASN A 186 4.28 7.35 11.12
N ILE A 187 3.16 7.25 10.38
CA ILE A 187 1.82 7.07 10.93
C ILE A 187 1.49 5.57 10.96
N PHE A 188 0.82 5.11 12.01
CA PHE A 188 0.36 3.74 12.14
C PHE A 188 -0.81 3.43 11.17
N ASN A 189 -1.03 2.14 10.87
CA ASN A 189 -2.09 1.67 9.96
C ASN A 189 -2.13 2.48 8.65
N SER A 190 -0.96 2.76 8.09
CA SER A 190 -0.82 3.51 6.85
C SER A 190 -1.10 2.64 5.64
N VAL A 191 -1.83 3.20 4.69
CA VAL A 191 -2.14 2.57 3.40
C VAL A 191 -1.81 3.56 2.30
N PHE A 192 -0.90 3.18 1.42
CA PHE A 192 -0.65 3.89 0.18
C PHE A 192 -1.61 3.39 -0.90
N VAL A 193 -2.33 4.29 -1.54
CA VAL A 193 -3.32 3.99 -2.59
C VAL A 193 -2.86 4.60 -3.90
N ASP A 194 -2.48 3.75 -4.85
CA ASP A 194 -2.03 4.19 -6.17
C ASP A 194 -3.15 4.10 -7.20
N CYS A 195 -3.63 5.28 -7.61
CA CYS A 195 -4.59 5.47 -8.68
C CYS A 195 -3.95 6.05 -9.96
N THR A 196 -2.63 5.92 -10.11
CA THR A 196 -1.87 6.40 -11.27
C THR A 196 -1.62 5.31 -12.30
N ALA A 197 -0.97 5.67 -13.40
CA ALA A 197 -0.38 4.75 -14.37
C ALA A 197 1.16 4.92 -14.44
N SER A 198 1.78 5.52 -13.41
CA SER A 198 3.22 5.81 -13.36
C SER A 198 4.03 4.61 -12.91
N ALA A 199 5.07 4.27 -13.67
CA ALA A 199 6.05 3.26 -13.29
C ALA A 199 6.93 3.74 -12.11
N GLU A 200 7.22 5.03 -12.05
CA GLU A 200 8.00 5.64 -10.97
C GLU A 200 7.27 5.54 -9.63
N VAL A 201 5.95 5.80 -9.60
CA VAL A 201 5.14 5.63 -8.40
C VAL A 201 5.08 4.17 -7.98
N ALA A 202 4.92 3.25 -8.93
CA ALA A 202 4.90 1.82 -8.64
C ALA A 202 6.24 1.31 -8.07
N SER A 203 7.37 1.93 -8.40
CA SER A 203 8.69 1.57 -7.86
C SER A 203 8.83 1.82 -6.35
N LEU A 204 8.01 2.69 -5.77
CA LEU A 204 8.01 2.99 -4.33
C LEU A 204 7.38 1.89 -3.46
N TYR A 205 6.64 0.95 -4.05
CA TYR A 205 5.89 -0.04 -3.27
C TYR A 205 6.76 -0.90 -2.36
N LYS A 206 7.96 -1.26 -2.83
CA LYS A 206 8.91 -2.04 -2.03
C LYS A 206 9.25 -1.33 -0.73
N ASP A 207 9.60 -0.06 -0.81
CA ASP A 207 10.00 0.73 0.35
C ASP A 207 8.81 0.98 1.29
N PHE A 208 7.62 1.23 0.76
CA PHE A 208 6.42 1.37 1.58
C PHE A 208 6.09 0.07 2.33
N LEU A 209 6.10 -1.08 1.66
CA LEU A 209 5.86 -2.36 2.31
C LEU A 209 6.94 -2.68 3.37
N MET A 210 8.21 -2.36 3.11
CA MET A 210 9.30 -2.52 4.08
C MET A 210 9.15 -1.61 5.30
N ASN A 211 8.48 -0.47 5.16
CA ASN A 211 8.17 0.46 6.25
C ASN A 211 6.78 0.24 6.88
N ASN A 212 6.21 -0.96 6.73
CA ASN A 212 4.92 -1.37 7.28
C ASN A 212 3.73 -0.52 6.79
N ILE A 213 3.82 -0.02 5.57
CA ILE A 213 2.74 0.66 4.86
C ILE A 213 2.12 -0.31 3.87
N SER A 214 0.83 -0.59 4.01
CA SER A 214 0.10 -1.41 3.04
C SER A 214 -0.05 -0.68 1.72
N VAL A 215 -0.08 -1.41 0.61
CA VAL A 215 -0.27 -0.85 -0.73
C VAL A 215 -1.56 -1.38 -1.33
N VAL A 216 -2.38 -0.47 -1.85
CA VAL A 216 -3.59 -0.76 -2.64
C VAL A 216 -3.44 -0.09 -4.00
N ALA A 217 -3.43 -0.85 -5.09
CA ALA A 217 -3.08 -0.32 -6.39
C ALA A 217 -4.17 -0.59 -7.44
N ALA A 218 -4.64 0.49 -8.09
CA ALA A 218 -5.30 0.41 -9.38
C ALA A 218 -4.27 0.35 -10.53
N ASN A 219 -3.04 0.80 -10.27
CA ASN A 219 -1.91 0.71 -11.17
C ASN A 219 -1.47 -0.75 -11.36
N LYS A 220 -1.47 -1.20 -12.62
CA LYS A 220 -1.17 -2.59 -12.97
C LYS A 220 0.33 -2.89 -13.08
N ILE A 221 1.17 -1.85 -13.13
CA ILE A 221 2.58 -2.00 -13.51
C ILE A 221 3.31 -2.96 -12.58
N ALA A 222 3.26 -2.76 -11.26
CA ALA A 222 3.97 -3.62 -10.31
C ALA A 222 3.50 -5.08 -10.37
N ALA A 223 2.19 -5.32 -10.47
CA ALA A 223 1.63 -6.66 -10.51
C ALA A 223 1.90 -7.40 -11.83
N SER A 224 2.13 -6.66 -12.93
CA SER A 224 2.43 -7.20 -14.27
C SER A 224 3.89 -7.00 -14.72
N SER A 225 4.78 -6.43 -13.89
CA SER A 225 6.21 -6.31 -14.16
C SER A 225 6.89 -7.69 -14.17
N GLU A 226 8.21 -7.74 -14.16
CA GLU A 226 8.95 -9.01 -14.02
C GLU A 226 8.44 -9.82 -12.82
N TYR A 227 8.32 -11.13 -12.97
CA TYR A 227 7.84 -12.02 -11.92
C TYR A 227 8.65 -11.91 -10.63
N SER A 228 9.94 -11.65 -10.73
CA SER A 228 10.84 -11.42 -9.60
C SER A 228 10.36 -10.26 -8.73
N VAL A 229 9.99 -9.12 -9.33
CA VAL A 229 9.49 -7.93 -8.65
C VAL A 229 8.14 -8.21 -8.00
N TYR A 230 7.19 -8.77 -8.76
CA TYR A 230 5.89 -9.16 -8.23
C TYR A 230 6.01 -10.09 -7.03
N SER A 231 6.83 -11.16 -7.16
CA SER A 231 7.05 -12.15 -6.11
C SER A 231 7.70 -11.54 -4.87
N GLU A 232 8.69 -10.66 -5.05
CA GLU A 232 9.34 -9.93 -3.95
C GLU A 232 8.34 -9.08 -3.17
N LEU A 233 7.49 -8.29 -3.85
CA LEU A 233 6.46 -7.47 -3.19
C LEU A 233 5.46 -8.32 -2.38
N LYS A 234 4.99 -9.44 -2.93
CA LYS A 234 4.12 -10.39 -2.23
C LYS A 234 4.80 -10.99 -0.99
N GLN A 235 6.09 -11.33 -1.09
CA GLN A 235 6.88 -11.89 0.02
C GLN A 235 7.11 -10.85 1.12
N ILE A 236 7.49 -9.61 0.77
CA ILE A 236 7.67 -8.53 1.74
C ILE A 236 6.36 -8.27 2.49
N ALA A 237 5.25 -8.12 1.76
CA ALA A 237 3.94 -7.90 2.36
C ALA A 237 3.59 -9.00 3.38
N ARG A 238 3.81 -10.28 3.01
CA ARG A 238 3.58 -11.43 3.91
C ARG A 238 4.49 -11.40 5.15
N ARG A 239 5.80 -11.17 4.96
CA ARG A 239 6.76 -11.12 6.08
C ARG A 239 6.50 -9.98 7.04
N ARG A 240 6.09 -8.83 6.52
CA ARG A 240 5.80 -7.63 7.32
C ARG A 240 4.39 -7.61 7.92
N GLY A 241 3.51 -8.53 7.51
CA GLY A 241 2.11 -8.56 7.93
C GLY A 241 1.27 -7.40 7.39
N VAL A 242 1.73 -6.77 6.30
CA VAL A 242 1.00 -5.72 5.57
C VAL A 242 0.36 -6.29 4.31
N LYS A 243 -0.45 -5.49 3.63
CA LYS A 243 -1.19 -5.92 2.44
C LYS A 243 -0.60 -5.29 1.18
N PHE A 244 -0.52 -6.08 0.12
CA PHE A 244 -0.35 -5.63 -1.26
C PHE A 244 -1.57 -6.10 -2.05
N LEU A 245 -2.51 -5.18 -2.32
CA LEU A 245 -3.81 -5.47 -2.91
C LEU A 245 -3.97 -4.72 -4.24
N PHE A 246 -4.51 -5.38 -5.24
CA PHE A 246 -4.69 -4.85 -6.59
C PHE A 246 -5.91 -5.45 -7.30
N GLU A 247 -7.01 -5.66 -6.58
CA GLU A 247 -8.25 -6.27 -7.10
C GLU A 247 -8.74 -5.60 -8.37
N THR A 248 -8.75 -4.26 -8.39
CA THR A 248 -9.25 -3.48 -9.53
C THR A 248 -8.40 -3.54 -10.79
N ASN A 249 -7.24 -4.21 -10.72
CA ASN A 249 -6.38 -4.38 -11.90
C ASN A 249 -7.02 -5.26 -12.97
N VAL A 250 -7.90 -6.20 -12.55
CA VAL A 250 -8.62 -7.09 -13.47
C VAL A 250 -10.09 -7.17 -13.05
N GLY A 251 -10.99 -7.03 -14.04
CA GLY A 251 -12.43 -7.17 -13.80
C GLY A 251 -13.11 -5.95 -13.17
N ALA A 252 -12.44 -4.80 -13.13
CA ALA A 252 -12.94 -3.55 -12.52
C ALA A 252 -13.45 -3.75 -11.07
N GLY A 253 -14.74 -3.67 -10.84
CA GLY A 253 -15.35 -3.85 -9.52
C GLY A 253 -15.73 -5.30 -9.17
N LEU A 254 -15.42 -6.27 -10.02
CA LEU A 254 -15.71 -7.69 -9.76
C LEU A 254 -14.63 -8.30 -8.86
N PRO A 255 -14.99 -9.19 -7.91
CA PRO A 255 -14.06 -9.84 -7.00
C PRO A 255 -13.34 -11.02 -7.67
N ILE A 256 -12.53 -10.77 -8.68
CA ILE A 256 -11.86 -11.80 -9.49
C ILE A 256 -10.63 -12.34 -8.79
N ILE A 257 -9.71 -11.44 -8.40
CA ILE A 257 -8.43 -11.80 -7.77
C ILE A 257 -8.68 -12.42 -6.39
N ASN A 258 -9.56 -11.82 -5.59
CA ASN A 258 -9.92 -12.39 -4.29
C ASN A 258 -10.52 -13.78 -4.42
N THR A 259 -11.41 -14.01 -5.40
CA THR A 259 -12.01 -15.33 -5.66
C THR A 259 -10.94 -16.36 -6.04
N ILE A 260 -10.00 -16.01 -6.92
CA ILE A 260 -8.87 -16.88 -7.27
C ILE A 260 -8.05 -17.24 -6.03
N ASN A 261 -7.71 -16.23 -5.22
CA ASN A 261 -6.95 -16.44 -3.99
C ASN A 261 -7.69 -17.32 -2.99
N ASP A 262 -9.01 -17.18 -2.84
CA ASP A 262 -9.82 -18.00 -1.95
C ASP A 262 -9.83 -19.48 -2.41
N LEU A 263 -9.96 -19.72 -3.72
CA LEU A 263 -9.87 -21.08 -4.30
C LEU A 263 -8.49 -21.70 -4.06
N ILE A 264 -7.41 -20.98 -4.38
CA ILE A 264 -6.03 -21.47 -4.17
C ILE A 264 -5.75 -21.74 -2.69
N ASN A 265 -6.18 -20.84 -1.79
CA ASN A 265 -5.99 -21.02 -0.35
C ASN A 265 -6.82 -22.18 0.23
N SER A 266 -7.92 -22.54 -0.44
CA SER A 266 -8.74 -23.71 -0.11
C SER A 266 -8.16 -25.04 -0.64
N GLY A 267 -7.01 -24.98 -1.35
CA GLY A 267 -6.34 -26.15 -1.92
C GLY A 267 -6.78 -26.50 -3.34
N ASP A 268 -7.60 -25.66 -3.97
CA ASP A 268 -8.02 -25.86 -5.36
C ASP A 268 -6.91 -25.43 -6.34
N LYS A 269 -7.04 -25.84 -7.60
CA LYS A 269 -6.09 -25.52 -8.67
C LYS A 269 -6.84 -25.01 -9.89
N ILE A 270 -6.52 -23.78 -10.29
CA ILE A 270 -7.05 -23.20 -11.51
C ILE A 270 -6.39 -23.87 -12.71
N LEU A 271 -7.18 -24.54 -13.55
CA LEU A 271 -6.68 -25.25 -14.73
C LEU A 271 -6.80 -24.41 -16.00
N LYS A 272 -7.80 -23.54 -16.08
CA LYS A 272 -8.11 -22.73 -17.26
C LYS A 272 -8.84 -21.46 -16.85
N ILE A 273 -8.50 -20.35 -17.50
CA ILE A 273 -9.21 -19.07 -17.41
C ILE A 273 -9.58 -18.64 -18.83
N GLU A 274 -10.85 -18.36 -19.07
CA GLU A 274 -11.35 -17.79 -20.31
C GLU A 274 -12.13 -16.51 -19.96
N ALA A 275 -11.71 -15.37 -20.51
CA ALA A 275 -12.31 -14.09 -20.16
C ALA A 275 -12.16 -13.06 -21.28
N VAL A 276 -13.11 -12.13 -21.34
CA VAL A 276 -12.98 -10.88 -22.09
C VAL A 276 -12.41 -9.83 -21.13
N LEU A 277 -11.14 -9.45 -21.33
CA LEU A 277 -10.38 -8.60 -20.41
C LEU A 277 -10.29 -7.13 -20.85
N SER A 278 -10.85 -6.77 -22.02
CA SER A 278 -10.87 -5.41 -22.55
C SER A 278 -12.29 -4.92 -22.79
N GLY A 279 -12.69 -3.87 -22.09
CA GLY A 279 -13.97 -3.19 -22.32
C GLY A 279 -14.00 -2.54 -23.70
N THR A 280 -12.90 -1.93 -24.13
CA THR A 280 -12.75 -1.30 -25.46
C THR A 280 -12.94 -2.31 -26.58
N LEU A 281 -12.21 -3.42 -26.55
CA LEU A 281 -12.32 -4.46 -27.58
C LEU A 281 -13.71 -5.10 -27.56
N ASN A 282 -14.26 -5.35 -26.37
CA ASN A 282 -15.62 -5.87 -26.25
C ASN A 282 -16.64 -4.91 -26.90
N TYR A 283 -16.54 -3.61 -26.64
CA TYR A 283 -17.39 -2.60 -27.28
C TYR A 283 -17.26 -2.65 -28.81
N ILE A 284 -16.03 -2.61 -29.32
CA ILE A 284 -15.73 -2.61 -30.74
C ILE A 284 -16.35 -3.85 -31.42
N PHE A 285 -16.09 -5.04 -30.87
CA PHE A 285 -16.57 -6.30 -31.45
C PHE A 285 -18.09 -6.51 -31.36
N ASN A 286 -18.75 -5.87 -30.39
CA ASN A 286 -20.20 -5.89 -30.29
C ASN A 286 -20.89 -4.88 -31.21
N LYS A 287 -20.18 -3.88 -31.74
CA LYS A 287 -20.73 -2.83 -32.61
C LYS A 287 -20.41 -3.00 -34.07
N ILE A 288 -19.29 -3.67 -34.39
CA ILE A 288 -18.89 -3.89 -35.79
C ILE A 288 -19.94 -4.75 -36.53
N SER A 289 -20.32 -4.34 -37.73
CA SER A 289 -21.25 -5.05 -38.56
C SER A 289 -21.02 -4.73 -40.06
N ALA A 290 -21.76 -5.34 -40.96
CA ALA A 290 -21.68 -4.99 -42.35
C ALA A 290 -22.00 -3.51 -42.64
N ASP A 291 -22.85 -2.89 -41.80
CA ASP A 291 -23.27 -1.50 -41.96
C ASP A 291 -22.38 -0.52 -41.16
N ILE A 292 -21.62 -1.02 -40.22
CA ILE A 292 -20.73 -0.21 -39.33
C ILE A 292 -19.31 -0.73 -39.47
N PRO A 293 -18.49 -0.10 -40.35
CA PRO A 293 -17.11 -0.54 -40.54
C PRO A 293 -16.22 -0.31 -39.31
N PHE A 294 -15.11 -1.04 -39.24
CA PHE A 294 -14.20 -1.07 -38.11
C PHE A 294 -13.70 0.33 -37.73
N SER A 295 -13.28 1.14 -38.70
CA SER A 295 -12.85 2.53 -38.45
C SER A 295 -13.91 3.41 -37.76
N LYS A 296 -15.19 3.24 -38.17
CA LYS A 296 -16.30 3.95 -37.53
C LYS A 296 -16.54 3.46 -36.10
N THR A 297 -16.43 2.16 -35.88
CA THR A 297 -16.63 1.56 -34.57
C THR A 297 -15.56 2.03 -33.58
N ILE A 298 -14.29 2.17 -34.02
CA ILE A 298 -13.21 2.72 -33.18
C ILE A 298 -13.52 4.17 -32.80
N LYS A 299 -13.96 5.00 -33.75
CA LYS A 299 -14.32 6.40 -33.46
C LYS A 299 -15.48 6.50 -32.46
N MET A 300 -16.50 5.65 -32.61
CA MET A 300 -17.60 5.55 -31.64
C MET A 300 -17.07 5.17 -30.23
N ALA A 301 -16.13 4.23 -30.16
CA ALA A 301 -15.51 3.86 -28.88
C ALA A 301 -14.75 5.02 -28.24
N GLN A 302 -14.09 5.86 -29.04
CA GLN A 302 -13.44 7.08 -28.55
C GLN A 302 -14.44 8.13 -28.06
N GLU A 303 -15.49 8.38 -28.83
CA GLU A 303 -16.56 9.33 -28.49
C GLU A 303 -17.27 8.94 -27.18
N GLU A 304 -17.52 7.65 -26.98
CA GLU A 304 -18.12 7.11 -25.77
C GLU A 304 -17.08 6.88 -24.62
N ARG A 305 -15.82 7.26 -24.82
CA ARG A 305 -14.71 7.15 -23.85
C ARG A 305 -14.36 5.71 -23.42
N TYR A 306 -14.61 4.76 -24.31
CA TYR A 306 -14.13 3.37 -24.13
C TYR A 306 -12.71 3.17 -24.65
N SER A 307 -12.24 3.99 -25.61
CA SER A 307 -10.92 3.89 -26.21
C SER A 307 -10.07 5.11 -25.87
N GLU A 308 -8.76 4.88 -25.75
CA GLU A 308 -7.76 5.92 -25.60
C GLU A 308 -7.68 6.85 -26.82
N PRO A 309 -7.11 8.06 -26.69
CA PRO A 309 -6.91 8.96 -27.84
C PRO A 309 -6.13 8.32 -28.98
N ASP A 310 -5.15 7.47 -28.69
CA ASP A 310 -4.51 6.59 -29.68
C ASP A 310 -5.08 5.17 -29.53
N PRO A 311 -5.98 4.73 -30.41
CA PRO A 311 -6.63 3.44 -30.31
C PRO A 311 -5.66 2.26 -30.48
N ARG A 312 -4.46 2.49 -31.02
CA ARG A 312 -3.41 1.47 -31.14
C ARG A 312 -3.00 0.92 -29.77
N ILE A 313 -3.08 1.72 -28.73
CA ILE A 313 -2.79 1.29 -27.36
C ILE A 313 -3.74 0.14 -26.97
N ASP A 314 -5.04 0.32 -27.19
CA ASP A 314 -6.06 -0.70 -26.90
C ASP A 314 -5.95 -1.90 -27.85
N LEU A 315 -5.77 -1.63 -29.14
CA LEU A 315 -5.69 -2.66 -30.19
C LEU A 315 -4.42 -3.53 -30.08
N SER A 316 -3.35 -3.02 -29.47
CA SER A 316 -2.11 -3.78 -29.25
C SER A 316 -2.25 -4.92 -28.23
N GLY A 317 -3.35 -4.95 -27.49
CA GLY A 317 -3.59 -5.95 -26.45
C GLY A 317 -2.69 -5.83 -25.22
N LYS A 318 -1.86 -4.80 -25.09
CA LYS A 318 -0.93 -4.64 -23.94
C LYS A 318 -1.62 -4.69 -22.59
N ASP A 319 -2.77 -4.03 -22.44
CA ASP A 319 -3.55 -4.06 -21.21
C ASP A 319 -4.15 -5.44 -20.93
N VAL A 320 -4.59 -6.13 -21.99
CA VAL A 320 -5.09 -7.52 -21.91
C VAL A 320 -4.01 -8.48 -21.45
N ILE A 321 -2.79 -8.34 -22.01
CA ILE A 321 -1.64 -9.16 -21.62
C ILE A 321 -1.28 -8.94 -20.16
N ARG A 322 -1.21 -7.69 -19.69
CA ARG A 322 -0.98 -7.37 -18.27
C ARG A 322 -2.01 -8.04 -17.36
N LYS A 323 -3.29 -7.96 -17.72
CA LYS A 323 -4.37 -8.58 -16.96
C LYS A 323 -4.25 -10.11 -16.95
N LEU A 324 -3.94 -10.72 -18.10
CA LEU A 324 -3.72 -12.16 -18.18
C LEU A 324 -2.57 -12.63 -17.30
N VAL A 325 -1.44 -11.92 -17.35
CA VAL A 325 -0.27 -12.21 -16.51
C VAL A 325 -0.61 -12.11 -15.02
N ILE A 326 -1.37 -11.07 -14.62
CA ILE A 326 -1.81 -10.92 -13.23
C ILE A 326 -2.69 -12.10 -12.80
N LEU A 327 -3.67 -12.50 -13.61
CA LEU A 327 -4.55 -13.63 -13.30
C LEU A 327 -3.78 -14.94 -13.20
N ALA A 328 -2.87 -15.20 -14.13
CA ALA A 328 -2.05 -16.41 -14.12
C ALA A 328 -1.16 -16.48 -12.86
N ARG A 329 -0.55 -15.36 -12.47
CA ARG A 329 0.28 -15.29 -11.27
C ARG A 329 -0.51 -15.50 -9.98
N GLU A 330 -1.69 -14.90 -9.88
CA GLU A 330 -2.58 -15.11 -8.72
C GLU A 330 -3.14 -16.55 -8.71
N ALA A 331 -3.27 -17.19 -9.87
CA ALA A 331 -3.58 -18.61 -10.01
C ALA A 331 -2.40 -19.55 -9.69
N GLY A 332 -1.24 -19.02 -9.31
CA GLY A 332 -0.06 -19.78 -8.89
C GLY A 332 0.93 -20.11 -10.02
N TYR A 333 0.74 -19.58 -11.22
CA TYR A 333 1.64 -19.82 -12.35
C TYR A 333 2.73 -18.73 -12.46
N LYS A 334 3.95 -19.15 -12.74
CA LYS A 334 5.05 -18.25 -13.06
C LYS A 334 4.98 -17.92 -14.54
N LEU A 335 4.61 -16.69 -14.88
CA LEU A 335 4.43 -16.22 -16.26
C LEU A 335 5.01 -14.83 -16.42
N GLU A 336 5.71 -14.58 -17.53
CA GLU A 336 6.15 -13.27 -17.98
C GLU A 336 5.28 -12.76 -19.13
N GLN A 337 5.34 -11.46 -19.44
CA GLN A 337 4.55 -10.89 -20.54
C GLN A 337 4.99 -11.42 -21.90
N GLU A 338 6.26 -11.77 -22.01
CA GLU A 338 6.90 -12.32 -23.21
C GLU A 338 6.46 -13.76 -23.51
N ASP A 339 6.06 -14.51 -22.47
CA ASP A 339 5.56 -15.89 -22.62
C ASP A 339 4.14 -15.94 -23.21
N VAL A 340 3.46 -14.79 -23.30
CA VAL A 340 2.08 -14.73 -23.81
C VAL A 340 2.08 -14.74 -25.33
N GLU A 341 1.50 -15.79 -25.91
CA GLU A 341 1.27 -15.87 -27.34
C GLU A 341 0.19 -14.85 -27.77
N LYS A 342 0.49 -14.08 -28.83
CA LYS A 342 -0.36 -13.00 -29.30
C LYS A 342 -0.93 -13.30 -30.68
N HIS A 343 -2.23 -13.32 -30.77
CA HIS A 343 -2.95 -13.41 -32.04
C HIS A 343 -3.73 -12.11 -32.25
N LEU A 344 -3.04 -11.09 -32.78
CA LEU A 344 -3.65 -9.80 -33.02
C LEU A 344 -4.57 -9.90 -34.25
N PHE A 345 -5.75 -9.29 -34.15
CA PHE A 345 -6.70 -9.22 -35.28
C PHE A 345 -6.38 -8.03 -36.21
N VAL A 346 -5.49 -7.11 -35.77
CA VAL A 346 -4.99 -6.00 -36.59
C VAL A 346 -3.55 -6.32 -37.00
N PRO A 347 -3.20 -6.22 -38.29
CA PRO A 347 -1.85 -6.45 -38.78
C PRO A 347 -0.81 -5.55 -38.11
N ASN A 348 0.43 -6.04 -37.97
CA ASN A 348 1.49 -5.33 -37.25
C ASN A 348 1.83 -3.96 -37.84
N ASP A 349 1.72 -3.80 -39.16
CA ASP A 349 1.99 -2.54 -39.86
C ASP A 349 1.01 -1.39 -39.50
N PHE A 350 -0.12 -1.70 -38.84
CA PHE A 350 -1.04 -0.68 -38.32
C PHE A 350 -0.50 0.00 -37.07
N PHE A 351 0.44 -0.61 -36.36
CA PHE A 351 1.06 -0.04 -35.15
C PHE A 351 2.25 0.84 -35.45
N GLU A 352 2.71 0.90 -36.69
CA GLU A 352 3.88 1.67 -37.12
C GLU A 352 3.48 3.06 -37.64
N GLY A 353 4.41 4.01 -37.54
CA GLY A 353 4.25 5.36 -38.05
C GLY A 353 3.30 6.28 -37.25
N PRO A 354 3.02 7.48 -37.75
CA PRO A 354 2.15 8.44 -37.09
C PRO A 354 0.67 7.98 -37.08
N LEU A 355 -0.11 8.54 -36.14
CA LEU A 355 -1.52 8.19 -35.95
C LEU A 355 -2.37 8.43 -37.21
N GLU A 356 -2.01 9.42 -38.02
CA GLU A 356 -2.70 9.72 -39.29
C GLU A 356 -2.59 8.57 -40.32
N GLU A 357 -1.47 7.86 -40.31
CA GLU A 357 -1.29 6.69 -41.19
C GLU A 357 -2.14 5.52 -40.73
N PHE A 358 -2.27 5.31 -39.44
CA PHE A 358 -3.22 4.33 -38.92
C PHE A 358 -4.63 4.56 -39.41
N TRP A 359 -5.13 5.81 -39.35
CA TRP A 359 -6.47 6.15 -39.82
C TRP A 359 -6.69 6.02 -41.35
N LYS A 360 -5.61 5.98 -42.12
CA LYS A 360 -5.68 5.70 -43.56
C LYS A 360 -5.73 4.22 -43.87
N LYS A 361 -5.20 3.38 -42.99
CA LYS A 361 -5.15 1.93 -43.15
C LYS A 361 -6.40 1.22 -42.62
N VAL A 362 -7.06 1.79 -41.59
CA VAL A 362 -8.29 1.30 -40.98
C VAL A 362 -9.50 1.77 -41.83
#